data_30aabe5ecdb5171051ac0ca28a5b8300
#
_entry.id   30aabe5ecdb5171051ac0ca28a5b8300
#
_cell.length_a   1.000
_cell.length_b   1.000
_cell.length_c   1.000
_cell.angle_alpha   90.00
_cell.angle_beta   90.00
_cell.angle_gamma   90.00
#
_symmetry.space_group_name_H-M   'P 1'
#
loop_
_entity.id
_entity.type
_entity.pdbx_description
1 polymer ?
#
loop_
_entity_poly.entity_id
_entity_poly.type
_entity_poly.pdbx_seq_one_letter_code
_entity_poly.pdbx_strand_id
1 'polypeptide(L)'
;MSGQPQDSVPRVRIEEELVEQPTSTWHDEEVKADYESIDSNVLFAKEVGVSVDYSRQIALVNKIIHEDIGFGAFQIKLTLLAGFGWLADNIWFEVLSMTLTLVKEEWNLGEREHSPKWATFSLYSGLLIGSLAWGFLSDVIGRRPSWNLTLFISAAFGIAVGAAPSFPVMCVLLGLLGLGLGGNLPVDGAMLIEYIPGPQQWILTFLSLFWCIGQLYAALISWAFITNYYCEDNINWKGSDNDKPPCLKADNWGWRYSWFLLGGTVMLMFIIRFLVYPVPESPKFLLAAGREEEAYEVLLFIAKENKKKLHLTFEQLRDAKFKPIAYDATNTVHAVVESDSPKENPKSQVQYLSLIHISEPTRPERI
;
A
#
# COMPACT_ATOMS: atom_id res chain seq x y z
N MET A 1 15.87 -4.75 -36.31
CA MET A 1 16.76 -4.93 -35.14
C MET A 1 16.09 -4.25 -33.97
N SER A 2 15.28 -5.02 -33.24
CA SER A 2 14.49 -4.54 -32.09
C SER A 2 15.05 -5.22 -30.85
N GLY A 3 15.82 -4.46 -30.07
CA GLY A 3 16.30 -4.88 -28.77
C GLY A 3 15.24 -4.63 -27.72
N GLN A 4 14.70 -5.68 -27.10
CA GLN A 4 13.95 -5.58 -25.86
C GLN A 4 14.94 -5.33 -24.70
N PRO A 5 14.61 -4.49 -23.73
CA PRO A 5 15.37 -4.36 -22.50
C PRO A 5 15.13 -5.63 -21.65
N GLN A 6 16.19 -6.37 -21.42
CA GLN A 6 16.22 -7.44 -20.41
C GLN A 6 16.35 -6.77 -19.03
N ASP A 7 15.23 -6.59 -18.34
CA ASP A 7 15.26 -6.38 -16.91
C ASP A 7 15.66 -7.70 -16.23
N SER A 8 16.91 -7.75 -15.80
CA SER A 8 17.46 -8.88 -15.04
C SER A 8 16.92 -8.85 -13.61
N VAL A 9 15.77 -9.49 -13.42
CA VAL A 9 15.33 -9.93 -12.08
C VAL A 9 16.37 -10.92 -11.57
N PRO A 10 16.91 -10.79 -10.35
CA PRO A 10 17.82 -11.78 -9.80
C PRO A 10 17.08 -13.12 -9.71
N ARG A 11 17.40 -14.06 -10.58
CA ARG A 11 16.91 -15.43 -10.50
C ARG A 11 17.47 -16.03 -9.21
N VAL A 12 16.63 -16.15 -8.21
CA VAL A 12 16.95 -16.96 -7.02
C VAL A 12 16.96 -18.41 -7.51
N ARG A 13 18.15 -18.99 -7.59
CA ARG A 13 18.31 -20.41 -7.86
C ARG A 13 17.74 -21.16 -6.65
N ILE A 14 16.51 -21.64 -6.76
CA ILE A 14 15.86 -22.48 -5.75
C ILE A 14 16.44 -23.87 -5.90
N GLU A 15 17.18 -24.33 -4.91
CA GLU A 15 17.59 -25.74 -4.83
C GLU A 15 16.31 -26.59 -4.71
N GLU A 16 16.20 -27.62 -5.55
CA GLU A 16 15.03 -28.52 -5.68
C GLU A 16 14.68 -29.32 -4.40
N GLU A 17 15.43 -29.17 -3.35
CA GLU A 17 15.35 -29.99 -2.12
C GLU A 17 14.10 -29.74 -1.25
N LEU A 18 13.26 -28.74 -1.57
CA LEU A 18 12.06 -28.40 -0.77
C LEU A 18 10.73 -28.88 -1.37
N VAL A 19 10.75 -29.48 -2.54
CA VAL A 19 9.58 -30.08 -3.15
C VAL A 19 9.63 -31.58 -2.93
N GLU A 20 9.20 -32.07 -1.76
CA GLU A 20 8.90 -33.48 -1.58
C GLU A 20 7.70 -33.82 -2.50
N GLN A 21 7.90 -34.77 -3.40
CA GLN A 21 6.79 -35.33 -4.18
C GLN A 21 5.78 -35.97 -3.21
N PRO A 22 4.47 -35.75 -3.40
CA PRO A 22 3.46 -36.33 -2.54
C PRO A 22 3.46 -37.85 -2.66
N THR A 23 3.73 -38.54 -1.55
CA THR A 23 3.84 -40.02 -1.49
C THR A 23 2.54 -40.70 -1.04
N SER A 24 1.37 -40.08 -1.11
CA SER A 24 0.13 -40.75 -0.74
C SER A 24 -1.10 -40.25 -1.48
N THR A 25 -1.80 -41.17 -2.13
CA THR A 25 -3.00 -40.96 -2.96
C THR A 25 -4.22 -40.44 -2.17
N TRP A 26 -4.29 -40.63 -0.88
CA TRP A 26 -5.41 -40.17 -0.03
C TRP A 26 -5.32 -38.67 0.31
N HIS A 27 -4.12 -38.12 0.39
CA HIS A 27 -3.94 -36.67 0.52
C HIS A 27 -4.38 -35.90 -0.73
N ASP A 28 -4.24 -36.52 -1.90
CA ASP A 28 -4.66 -35.91 -3.17
C ASP A 28 -6.18 -35.80 -3.31
N GLU A 29 -6.96 -36.70 -2.72
CA GLU A 29 -8.42 -36.64 -2.76
C GLU A 29 -8.97 -35.61 -1.78
N GLU A 30 -8.41 -35.48 -0.58
CA GLU A 30 -8.82 -34.50 0.42
C GLU A 30 -8.44 -33.06 -0.03
N VAL A 31 -7.26 -32.89 -0.59
CA VAL A 31 -6.82 -31.62 -1.19
C VAL A 31 -7.67 -31.29 -2.41
N LYS A 32 -8.06 -32.26 -3.24
CA LYS A 32 -8.98 -32.05 -4.37
C LYS A 32 -10.37 -31.61 -3.91
N ALA A 33 -10.94 -32.27 -2.90
CA ALA A 33 -12.26 -31.93 -2.37
C ALA A 33 -12.29 -30.49 -1.79
N ASP A 34 -11.20 -30.07 -1.16
CA ASP A 34 -11.06 -28.73 -0.60
C ASP A 34 -10.92 -27.64 -1.66
N TYR A 35 -10.22 -27.91 -2.78
CA TYR A 35 -10.15 -26.97 -3.90
C TYR A 35 -11.46 -26.85 -4.67
N GLU A 36 -12.33 -27.81 -4.59
CA GLU A 36 -13.67 -27.81 -5.20
C GLU A 36 -14.67 -26.90 -4.44
N SER A 37 -14.41 -26.56 -3.17
CA SER A 37 -15.28 -25.71 -2.35
C SER A 37 -15.10 -24.19 -2.53
N ILE A 38 -14.25 -23.72 -3.45
CA ILE A 38 -13.87 -22.30 -3.61
C ILE A 38 -14.94 -21.43 -4.31
N ASP A 39 -16.08 -21.96 -4.66
CA ASP A 39 -16.90 -21.43 -5.76
C ASP A 39 -17.89 -20.29 -5.46
N SER A 40 -18.16 -19.94 -4.21
CA SER A 40 -19.06 -18.80 -3.92
C SER A 40 -18.51 -17.43 -4.35
N ASN A 41 -17.18 -17.27 -4.36
CA ASN A 41 -16.54 -16.03 -4.77
C ASN A 41 -16.51 -15.87 -6.31
N VAL A 42 -16.63 -16.95 -7.06
CA VAL A 42 -16.61 -16.94 -8.53
C VAL A 42 -17.91 -16.41 -9.13
N LEU A 43 -19.05 -16.69 -8.49
CA LEU A 43 -20.34 -16.15 -8.91
C LEU A 43 -20.39 -14.62 -8.76
N PHE A 44 -19.86 -14.10 -7.65
CA PHE A 44 -19.78 -12.67 -7.42
C PHE A 44 -18.87 -11.97 -8.44
N ALA A 45 -17.76 -12.60 -8.81
CA ALA A 45 -16.85 -12.05 -9.82
C ALA A 45 -17.47 -11.95 -11.22
N LYS A 46 -18.35 -12.87 -11.59
CA LYS A 46 -19.07 -12.85 -12.87
C LYS A 46 -20.04 -11.67 -12.96
N GLU A 47 -20.66 -11.28 -11.85
CA GLU A 47 -21.54 -10.11 -11.78
C GLU A 47 -20.75 -8.78 -11.92
N VAL A 48 -19.50 -8.74 -11.48
CA VAL A 48 -18.63 -7.55 -11.52
C VAL A 48 -17.85 -7.43 -12.85
N GLY A 49 -17.99 -8.40 -13.77
CA GLY A 49 -17.32 -8.38 -15.08
C GLY A 49 -15.84 -8.82 -15.06
N VAL A 50 -15.41 -9.47 -13.99
CA VAL A 50 -14.08 -10.08 -13.87
C VAL A 50 -14.10 -11.45 -14.53
N SER A 51 -13.01 -11.84 -15.22
CA SER A 51 -12.94 -13.16 -15.85
C SER A 51 -13.03 -14.26 -14.78
N VAL A 52 -13.84 -15.28 -15.06
CA VAL A 52 -14.06 -16.43 -14.16
C VAL A 52 -12.74 -17.15 -13.84
N ASP A 53 -11.88 -17.27 -14.86
CA ASP A 53 -10.58 -17.93 -14.75
C ASP A 53 -9.64 -17.24 -13.76
N TYR A 54 -9.56 -15.91 -13.86
CA TYR A 54 -8.78 -15.10 -12.93
C TYR A 54 -9.33 -15.16 -11.50
N SER A 55 -10.65 -15.15 -11.35
CA SER A 55 -11.30 -15.22 -10.03
C SER A 55 -11.02 -16.54 -9.33
N ARG A 56 -10.96 -17.66 -10.06
CA ARG A 56 -10.60 -18.98 -9.54
C ARG A 56 -9.15 -19.02 -9.07
N GLN A 57 -8.23 -18.50 -9.87
CA GLN A 57 -6.82 -18.43 -9.49
C GLN A 57 -6.61 -17.55 -8.23
N ILE A 58 -7.29 -16.42 -8.13
CA ILE A 58 -7.24 -15.55 -6.93
C ILE A 58 -7.82 -16.27 -5.71
N ALA A 59 -8.95 -16.96 -5.85
CA ALA A 59 -9.55 -17.70 -4.76
C ALA A 59 -8.59 -18.79 -4.24
N LEU A 60 -7.93 -19.51 -5.17
CA LEU A 60 -6.91 -20.49 -4.85
C LEU A 60 -5.71 -19.85 -4.12
N VAL A 61 -5.17 -18.74 -4.64
CA VAL A 61 -4.06 -18.01 -4.00
C VAL A 61 -4.46 -17.53 -2.60
N ASN A 62 -5.66 -16.99 -2.42
CA ASN A 62 -6.15 -16.56 -1.10
C ASN A 62 -6.23 -17.73 -0.11
N LYS A 63 -6.72 -18.89 -0.58
CA LYS A 63 -6.78 -20.12 0.23
C LYS A 63 -5.37 -20.56 0.64
N ILE A 64 -4.43 -20.62 -0.29
CA ILE A 64 -3.03 -20.98 -0.05
C ILE A 64 -2.36 -20.02 0.95
N ILE A 65 -2.55 -18.72 0.77
CA ILE A 65 -2.02 -17.72 1.71
C ILE A 65 -2.61 -17.91 3.11
N HIS A 66 -3.88 -18.33 3.19
CA HIS A 66 -4.56 -18.53 4.47
C HIS A 66 -4.18 -19.85 5.16
N GLU A 67 -4.21 -20.95 4.45
CA GLU A 67 -4.10 -22.30 5.01
C GLU A 67 -2.66 -22.82 5.03
N ASP A 68 -1.95 -22.75 3.91
CA ASP A 68 -0.60 -23.29 3.78
C ASP A 68 0.46 -22.34 4.33
N ILE A 69 0.45 -21.09 3.87
CA ILE A 69 1.48 -20.09 4.22
C ILE A 69 1.22 -19.49 5.58
N GLY A 70 -0.02 -19.11 5.86
CA GLY A 70 -0.44 -18.47 7.10
C GLY A 70 0.24 -17.13 7.36
N PHE A 71 0.11 -16.65 8.60
CA PHE A 71 0.78 -15.45 9.08
C PHE A 71 2.15 -15.81 9.67
N GLY A 72 3.24 -15.20 9.18
CA GLY A 72 4.60 -15.53 9.58
C GLY A 72 5.58 -14.37 9.48
N ALA A 73 6.86 -14.70 9.44
CA ALA A 73 7.95 -13.72 9.44
C ALA A 73 7.90 -12.76 8.25
N PHE A 74 7.48 -13.24 7.07
CA PHE A 74 7.31 -12.41 5.87
C PHE A 74 6.27 -11.32 6.10
N GLN A 75 5.09 -11.67 6.61
CA GLN A 75 3.99 -10.71 6.84
C GLN A 75 4.36 -9.68 7.91
N ILE A 76 5.09 -10.08 8.96
CA ILE A 76 5.59 -9.12 9.98
C ILE A 76 6.56 -8.11 9.35
N LYS A 77 7.53 -8.58 8.57
CA LYS A 77 8.49 -7.72 7.87
C LYS A 77 7.76 -6.78 6.89
N LEU A 78 6.82 -7.31 6.12
CA LEU A 78 6.02 -6.53 5.19
C LEU A 78 5.20 -5.43 5.91
N THR A 79 4.59 -5.77 7.06
CA THR A 79 3.84 -4.81 7.88
C THR A 79 4.73 -3.68 8.38
N LEU A 80 5.94 -3.99 8.85
CA LEU A 80 6.91 -2.97 9.27
C LEU A 80 7.33 -2.07 8.11
N LEU A 81 7.57 -2.65 6.93
CA LEU A 81 7.96 -1.89 5.75
C LEU A 81 6.81 -1.05 5.18
N ALA A 82 5.57 -1.55 5.20
CA ALA A 82 4.38 -0.78 4.84
C ALA A 82 4.17 0.37 5.84
N GLY A 83 4.43 0.13 7.12
CA GLY A 83 4.40 1.16 8.16
C GLY A 83 5.32 2.35 7.88
N PHE A 84 6.41 2.19 7.11
CA PHE A 84 7.30 3.31 6.75
C PHE A 84 6.59 4.39 5.92
N GLY A 85 5.71 4.02 4.98
CA GLY A 85 4.93 4.99 4.23
C GLY A 85 3.98 5.77 5.14
N TRP A 86 3.23 5.08 5.98
CA TRP A 86 2.32 5.69 6.94
C TRP A 86 3.03 6.58 7.97
N LEU A 87 4.23 6.20 8.39
CA LEU A 87 5.08 7.00 9.26
C LEU A 87 5.57 8.26 8.52
N ALA A 88 6.03 8.12 7.27
CA ALA A 88 6.49 9.22 6.45
C ALA A 88 5.39 10.26 6.21
N ASP A 89 4.14 9.84 5.98
CA ASP A 89 3.02 10.73 5.77
C ASP A 89 2.86 11.73 6.92
N ASN A 90 2.91 11.25 8.15
CA ASN A 90 2.77 12.11 9.32
C ASN A 90 4.03 12.90 9.66
N ILE A 91 5.20 12.42 9.31
CA ILE A 91 6.42 13.22 9.37
C ILE A 91 6.24 14.51 8.56
N TRP A 92 5.73 14.41 7.32
CA TRP A 92 5.61 15.55 6.43
C TRP A 92 4.52 16.54 6.85
N PHE A 93 3.40 16.06 7.36
CA PHE A 93 2.35 16.95 7.90
C PHE A 93 2.83 17.70 9.14
N GLU A 94 3.48 17.00 10.05
CA GLU A 94 3.96 17.57 11.29
C GLU A 94 5.08 18.60 11.08
N VAL A 95 6.10 18.27 10.29
CA VAL A 95 7.22 19.18 10.02
C VAL A 95 6.75 20.46 9.30
N LEU A 96 5.79 20.35 8.37
CA LEU A 96 5.21 21.53 7.72
C LEU A 96 4.48 22.40 8.75
N SER A 97 3.68 21.79 9.61
CA SER A 97 2.93 22.49 10.65
C SER A 97 3.86 23.25 11.60
N MET A 98 4.89 22.57 12.10
CA MET A 98 5.86 23.15 13.05
C MET A 98 6.73 24.25 12.44
N THR A 99 7.08 24.13 11.16
CA THR A 99 8.03 25.04 10.53
C THR A 99 7.39 26.22 9.80
N LEU A 100 6.08 26.21 9.58
CA LEU A 100 5.39 27.21 8.77
C LEU A 100 5.49 28.63 9.34
N THR A 101 5.52 28.78 10.68
CA THR A 101 5.69 30.08 11.33
C THR A 101 7.08 30.67 11.06
N LEU A 102 8.14 29.85 11.11
CA LEU A 102 9.50 30.30 10.83
C LEU A 102 9.67 30.70 9.36
N VAL A 103 9.05 29.93 8.47
CA VAL A 103 8.99 30.22 7.03
C VAL A 103 8.27 31.54 6.76
N LYS A 104 7.15 31.80 7.47
CA LYS A 104 6.41 33.05 7.37
C LYS A 104 7.27 34.25 7.73
N GLU A 105 8.01 34.19 8.82
CA GLU A 105 8.84 35.29 9.29
C GLU A 105 10.07 35.52 8.39
N GLU A 106 10.74 34.45 7.91
CA GLU A 106 11.91 34.58 7.05
C GLU A 106 11.61 35.26 5.71
N TRP A 107 10.48 34.90 5.09
CA TRP A 107 10.06 35.46 3.81
C TRP A 107 9.06 36.61 3.93
N ASN A 108 8.79 37.10 5.14
CA ASN A 108 7.86 38.19 5.44
C ASN A 108 6.50 38.00 4.72
N LEU A 109 5.90 36.81 4.89
CA LEU A 109 4.69 36.45 4.18
C LEU A 109 3.48 37.16 4.78
N GLY A 110 2.76 37.92 3.93
CA GLY A 110 1.53 38.60 4.29
C GLY A 110 0.28 37.70 4.24
N GLU A 111 -0.89 38.28 4.51
CA GLU A 111 -2.13 37.50 4.57
C GLU A 111 -2.85 37.31 3.21
N ARG A 112 -2.48 38.04 2.17
CA ARG A 112 -3.19 38.01 0.86
C ARG A 112 -2.42 37.27 -0.22
N GLU A 113 -1.51 37.94 -0.93
CA GLU A 113 -0.84 37.38 -2.11
C GLU A 113 0.24 36.36 -1.76
N HIS A 114 0.91 36.52 -0.62
CA HIS A 114 2.01 35.66 -0.15
C HIS A 114 1.64 35.00 1.17
N SER A 115 0.41 34.46 1.27
CA SER A 115 -0.02 33.80 2.49
C SER A 115 0.71 32.47 2.70
N PRO A 116 1.17 32.14 3.92
CA PRO A 116 1.77 30.85 4.24
C PRO A 116 0.81 29.66 3.98
N LYS A 117 -0.51 29.93 3.90
CA LYS A 117 -1.53 28.92 3.55
C LYS A 117 -1.31 28.27 2.19
N TRP A 118 -0.62 28.95 1.26
CA TRP A 118 -0.29 28.39 -0.04
C TRP A 118 0.64 27.16 0.05
N ALA A 119 1.52 27.11 1.04
CA ALA A 119 2.35 25.93 1.29
C ALA A 119 1.50 24.70 1.63
N THR A 120 0.57 24.85 2.56
CA THR A 120 -0.39 23.79 2.92
C THR A 120 -1.29 23.41 1.76
N PHE A 121 -1.83 24.41 1.04
CA PHE A 121 -2.66 24.17 -0.14
C PHE A 121 -1.91 23.37 -1.23
N SER A 122 -0.65 23.70 -1.50
CA SER A 122 0.18 23.00 -2.49
C SER A 122 0.42 21.54 -2.09
N LEU A 123 0.73 21.29 -0.82
CA LEU A 123 0.93 19.92 -0.31
C LEU A 123 -0.34 19.07 -0.50
N TYR A 124 -1.50 19.57 -0.04
CA TYR A 124 -2.76 18.83 -0.12
C TYR A 124 -3.28 18.70 -1.55
N SER A 125 -3.03 19.69 -2.42
CA SER A 125 -3.36 19.58 -3.85
C SER A 125 -2.53 18.48 -4.52
N GLY A 126 -1.22 18.44 -4.22
CA GLY A 126 -0.34 17.37 -4.67
C GLY A 126 -0.79 15.99 -4.17
N LEU A 127 -1.16 15.89 -2.89
CA LEU A 127 -1.67 14.67 -2.28
C LEU A 127 -2.96 14.17 -2.95
N LEU A 128 -3.91 15.06 -3.23
CA LEU A 128 -5.15 14.71 -3.94
C LEU A 128 -4.86 14.16 -5.34
N ILE A 129 -4.02 14.87 -6.10
CA ILE A 129 -3.64 14.42 -7.45
C ILE A 129 -2.87 13.11 -7.36
N GLY A 130 -1.94 13.00 -6.41
CA GLY A 130 -1.14 11.80 -6.17
C GLY A 130 -1.98 10.58 -5.83
N SER A 131 -2.96 10.71 -4.94
CA SER A 131 -3.81 9.58 -4.54
C SER A 131 -4.62 9.02 -5.69
N LEU A 132 -5.16 9.89 -6.56
CA LEU A 132 -5.87 9.47 -7.76
C LEU A 132 -4.93 8.84 -8.79
N ALA A 133 -3.78 9.48 -9.03
CA ALA A 133 -2.80 8.99 -10.00
C ALA A 133 -2.20 7.64 -9.59
N TRP A 134 -1.75 7.48 -8.35
CA TRP A 134 -1.15 6.25 -7.87
C TRP A 134 -2.16 5.13 -7.66
N GLY A 135 -3.42 5.45 -7.31
CA GLY A 135 -4.50 4.47 -7.28
C GLY A 135 -4.64 3.75 -8.61
N PHE A 136 -4.66 4.51 -9.71
CA PHE A 136 -4.72 3.94 -11.06
C PHE A 136 -3.37 3.37 -11.53
N LEU A 137 -2.29 4.10 -11.33
CA LEU A 137 -0.97 3.76 -11.86
C LEU A 137 -0.43 2.46 -11.25
N SER A 138 -0.71 2.19 -9.98
CA SER A 138 -0.27 0.96 -9.30
C SER A 138 -0.89 -0.30 -9.89
N ASP A 139 -2.06 -0.19 -10.55
CA ASP A 139 -2.69 -1.30 -11.25
C ASP A 139 -2.08 -1.53 -12.64
N VAL A 140 -1.44 -0.51 -13.22
CA VAL A 140 -0.84 -0.58 -14.56
C VAL A 140 0.63 -0.99 -14.51
N ILE A 141 1.43 -0.31 -13.68
CA ILE A 141 2.89 -0.53 -13.61
C ILE A 141 3.29 -1.62 -12.60
N GLY A 142 2.38 -2.02 -11.73
CA GLY A 142 2.61 -2.99 -10.68
C GLY A 142 2.64 -2.38 -9.26
N ARG A 143 2.39 -3.24 -8.28
CA ARG A 143 2.34 -2.82 -6.88
C ARG A 143 3.73 -2.46 -6.34
N ARG A 144 4.73 -3.30 -6.62
CA ARG A 144 6.11 -3.12 -6.14
C ARG A 144 6.79 -1.84 -6.65
N PRO A 145 6.79 -1.51 -7.96
CA PRO A 145 7.38 -0.26 -8.44
C PRO A 145 6.70 0.96 -7.84
N SER A 146 5.36 0.99 -7.80
CA SER A 146 4.59 2.08 -7.22
C SER A 146 4.92 2.28 -5.75
N TRP A 147 4.99 1.18 -4.98
CA TRP A 147 5.30 1.13 -3.57
C TRP A 147 6.66 1.75 -3.21
N ASN A 148 7.66 1.53 -4.04
CA ASN A 148 8.98 2.13 -3.85
C ASN A 148 9.04 3.58 -4.33
N LEU A 149 8.40 3.86 -5.47
CA LEU A 149 8.49 5.17 -6.11
C LEU A 149 7.77 6.26 -5.31
N THR A 150 6.63 5.96 -4.69
CA THR A 150 5.90 6.89 -3.83
C THR A 150 6.75 7.37 -2.66
N LEU A 151 7.40 6.45 -1.95
CA LEU A 151 8.27 6.77 -0.83
C LEU A 151 9.54 7.52 -1.27
N PHE A 152 10.13 7.13 -2.42
CA PHE A 152 11.29 7.83 -2.99
C PHE A 152 10.96 9.28 -3.35
N ILE A 153 9.86 9.52 -4.05
CA ILE A 153 9.42 10.87 -4.45
C ILE A 153 9.21 11.73 -3.20
N SER A 154 8.48 11.23 -2.21
CA SER A 154 8.24 11.97 -0.98
C SER A 154 9.54 12.29 -0.23
N ALA A 155 10.49 11.37 -0.15
CA ALA A 155 11.79 11.60 0.47
C ALA A 155 12.64 12.64 -0.29
N ALA A 156 12.76 12.49 -1.61
CA ALA A 156 13.58 13.37 -2.44
C ALA A 156 13.07 14.81 -2.41
N PHE A 157 11.77 15.01 -2.61
CA PHE A 157 11.20 16.36 -2.57
C PHE A 157 11.12 16.91 -1.14
N GLY A 158 10.97 16.08 -0.13
CA GLY A 158 11.06 16.51 1.26
C GLY A 158 12.44 17.08 1.62
N ILE A 159 13.53 16.45 1.19
CA ILE A 159 14.87 16.99 1.33
C ILE A 159 15.01 18.31 0.53
N ALA A 160 14.48 18.35 -0.69
CA ALA A 160 14.54 19.53 -1.54
C ALA A 160 13.81 20.74 -0.95
N VAL A 161 12.69 20.53 -0.21
CA VAL A 161 11.99 21.60 0.51
C VAL A 161 12.92 22.29 1.50
N GLY A 162 13.75 21.56 2.24
CA GLY A 162 14.74 22.14 3.15
C GLY A 162 15.77 23.05 2.46
N ALA A 163 16.03 22.81 1.18
CA ALA A 163 16.94 23.62 0.36
C ALA A 163 16.25 24.77 -0.39
N ALA A 164 14.94 24.95 -0.27
CA ALA A 164 14.17 25.94 -1.03
C ALA A 164 14.74 27.37 -0.87
N PRO A 165 15.02 28.07 -2.00
CA PRO A 165 15.58 29.42 -1.98
C PRO A 165 14.51 30.51 -1.79
N SER A 166 13.25 30.21 -2.09
CA SER A 166 12.12 31.14 -2.02
C SER A 166 10.80 30.42 -1.75
N PHE A 167 9.81 31.13 -1.24
CA PHE A 167 8.50 30.57 -0.92
C PHE A 167 7.76 29.94 -2.12
N PRO A 168 7.70 30.55 -3.32
CA PRO A 168 7.08 29.90 -4.47
C PRO A 168 7.72 28.57 -4.85
N VAL A 169 9.06 28.48 -4.80
CA VAL A 169 9.79 27.23 -5.04
C VAL A 169 9.43 26.19 -3.99
N MET A 170 9.36 26.58 -2.71
CA MET A 170 8.91 25.70 -1.63
C MET A 170 7.50 25.15 -1.91
N CYS A 171 6.56 25.99 -2.35
CA CYS A 171 5.19 25.54 -2.69
C CYS A 171 5.21 24.50 -3.82
N VAL A 172 6.00 24.71 -4.87
CA VAL A 172 6.12 23.72 -5.96
C VAL A 172 6.70 22.38 -5.44
N LEU A 173 7.77 22.45 -4.63
CA LEU A 173 8.38 21.26 -4.06
C LEU A 173 7.41 20.51 -3.11
N LEU A 174 6.61 21.25 -2.32
CA LEU A 174 5.56 20.67 -1.49
C LEU A 174 4.46 20.00 -2.32
N GLY A 175 4.08 20.56 -3.45
CA GLY A 175 3.14 19.92 -4.39
C GLY A 175 3.68 18.61 -4.94
N LEU A 176 4.97 18.57 -5.33
CA LEU A 176 5.62 17.35 -5.80
C LEU A 176 5.84 16.31 -4.68
N LEU A 177 6.17 16.76 -3.46
CA LEU A 177 6.19 15.92 -2.28
C LEU A 177 4.80 15.31 -2.03
N GLY A 178 3.76 16.14 -2.08
CA GLY A 178 2.38 15.70 -1.92
C GLY A 178 1.96 14.65 -2.96
N LEU A 179 2.43 14.77 -4.21
CA LEU A 179 2.17 13.80 -5.26
C LEU A 179 2.76 12.41 -4.91
N GLY A 180 3.95 12.32 -4.33
CA GLY A 180 4.50 11.07 -3.80
C GLY A 180 3.69 10.55 -2.61
N LEU A 181 3.42 11.45 -1.66
CA LEU A 181 2.71 11.18 -0.42
C LEU A 181 1.31 10.59 -0.65
N GLY A 182 0.56 11.15 -1.61
CA GLY A 182 -0.80 10.69 -1.94
C GLY A 182 -0.88 9.22 -2.36
N GLY A 183 0.24 8.65 -2.82
CA GLY A 183 0.30 7.23 -3.18
C GLY A 183 0.62 6.28 -2.03
N ASN A 184 1.26 6.74 -0.95
CA ASN A 184 1.72 5.85 0.10
C ASN A 184 0.55 5.06 0.71
N LEU A 185 -0.49 5.75 1.14
CA LEU A 185 -1.62 5.14 1.84
C LEU A 185 -2.35 4.07 1.01
N PRO A 186 -2.80 4.35 -0.22
CA PRO A 186 -3.48 3.35 -1.04
C PRO A 186 -2.54 2.23 -1.49
N VAL A 187 -1.28 2.53 -1.83
CA VAL A 187 -0.35 1.53 -2.36
C VAL A 187 0.20 0.63 -1.24
N ASP A 188 0.55 1.19 -0.07
CA ASP A 188 0.98 0.40 1.09
C ASP A 188 -0.14 -0.51 1.59
N GLY A 189 -1.37 0.01 1.65
CA GLY A 189 -2.56 -0.76 2.03
C GLY A 189 -2.86 -1.90 1.07
N ALA A 190 -2.87 -1.62 -0.24
CA ALA A 190 -3.08 -2.63 -1.27
C ALA A 190 -2.00 -3.71 -1.23
N MET A 191 -0.71 -3.30 -1.15
CA MET A 191 0.41 -4.22 -1.05
C MET A 191 0.27 -5.14 0.17
N LEU A 192 -0.13 -4.60 1.32
CA LEU A 192 -0.26 -5.37 2.56
C LEU A 192 -1.42 -6.38 2.47
N ILE A 193 -2.60 -5.95 2.02
CA ILE A 193 -3.80 -6.83 1.93
C ILE A 193 -3.58 -7.99 0.95
N GLU A 194 -2.77 -7.81 -0.08
CA GLU A 194 -2.52 -8.86 -1.06
C GLU A 194 -1.71 -10.04 -0.50
N TYR A 195 -0.98 -9.84 0.59
CA TYR A 195 -0.15 -10.86 1.23
C TYR A 195 -0.63 -11.33 2.62
N ILE A 196 -1.62 -10.66 3.20
CA ILE A 196 -2.13 -11.01 4.52
C ILE A 196 -3.35 -11.92 4.40
N PRO A 197 -3.40 -13.02 5.18
CA PRO A 197 -4.59 -13.87 5.29
C PRO A 197 -5.81 -13.09 5.80
N GLY A 198 -7.01 -13.46 5.36
CA GLY A 198 -8.26 -12.77 5.70
C GLY A 198 -8.47 -12.45 7.19
N PRO A 199 -8.31 -13.43 8.11
CA PRO A 199 -8.50 -13.18 9.54
C PRO A 199 -7.54 -12.15 10.15
N GLN A 200 -6.38 -11.90 9.53
CA GLN A 200 -5.38 -10.97 10.02
C GLN A 200 -5.45 -9.58 9.36
N GLN A 201 -6.47 -9.27 8.58
CA GLN A 201 -6.63 -7.96 7.92
C GLN A 201 -6.76 -6.78 8.90
N TRP A 202 -7.07 -7.02 10.17
CA TRP A 202 -7.01 -6.01 11.23
C TRP A 202 -5.63 -5.32 11.35
N ILE A 203 -4.56 -5.96 10.85
CA ILE A 203 -3.20 -5.40 10.81
C ILE A 203 -3.17 -4.11 9.97
N LEU A 204 -4.05 -3.96 8.97
CA LEU A 204 -4.17 -2.71 8.24
C LEU A 204 -4.54 -1.54 9.17
N THR A 205 -5.47 -1.77 10.11
CA THR A 205 -5.80 -0.77 11.13
C THR A 205 -4.62 -0.53 12.08
N PHE A 206 -3.87 -1.58 12.40
CA PHE A 206 -2.66 -1.45 13.24
C PHE A 206 -1.59 -0.54 12.62
N LEU A 207 -1.53 -0.41 11.28
CA LEU A 207 -0.62 0.53 10.61
C LEU A 207 -0.82 1.97 11.06
N SER A 208 -2.01 2.36 11.54
CA SER A 208 -2.24 3.71 12.06
C SER A 208 -1.38 4.05 13.29
N LEU A 209 -0.81 3.05 13.98
CA LEU A 209 0.20 3.29 15.02
C LEU A 209 1.44 4.01 14.47
N PHE A 210 1.84 3.69 13.24
CA PHE A 210 2.98 4.33 12.59
C PHE A 210 2.73 5.83 12.34
N TRP A 211 1.48 6.25 12.15
CA TRP A 211 1.12 7.67 12.09
C TRP A 211 1.48 8.40 13.38
N CYS A 212 1.06 7.86 14.53
CA CYS A 212 1.36 8.46 15.82
C CYS A 212 2.87 8.52 16.08
N ILE A 213 3.59 7.46 15.72
CA ILE A 213 5.05 7.40 15.86
C ILE A 213 5.72 8.45 14.95
N GLY A 214 5.27 8.57 13.69
CA GLY A 214 5.79 9.56 12.75
C GLY A 214 5.58 10.98 13.21
N GLN A 215 4.39 11.29 13.71
CA GLN A 215 4.04 12.61 14.26
C GLN A 215 4.91 12.94 15.47
N LEU A 216 5.00 12.04 16.44
CA LEU A 216 5.84 12.22 17.63
C LEU A 216 7.31 12.43 17.27
N TYR A 217 7.84 11.59 16.36
CA TYR A 217 9.23 11.70 15.92
C TYR A 217 9.50 13.05 15.25
N ALA A 218 8.64 13.47 14.32
CA ALA A 218 8.78 14.74 13.62
C ALA A 218 8.68 15.94 14.58
N ALA A 219 7.75 15.90 15.55
CA ALA A 219 7.60 16.93 16.56
C ALA A 219 8.86 17.06 17.42
N LEU A 220 9.42 15.96 17.91
CA LEU A 220 10.64 15.97 18.74
C LEU A 220 11.87 16.49 17.97
N ILE A 221 12.05 16.07 16.72
CA ILE A 221 13.14 16.55 15.88
C ILE A 221 12.97 18.04 15.56
N SER A 222 11.77 18.45 15.17
CA SER A 222 11.48 19.85 14.86
C SER A 222 11.68 20.73 16.11
N TRP A 223 11.21 20.29 17.25
CA TRP A 223 11.42 20.99 18.53
C TRP A 223 12.91 21.18 18.83
N ALA A 224 13.72 20.13 18.69
CA ALA A 224 15.16 20.18 18.98
C ALA A 224 15.90 21.19 18.09
N PHE A 225 15.54 21.30 16.80
CA PHE A 225 16.20 22.26 15.90
C PHE A 225 15.60 23.67 15.97
N ILE A 226 14.28 23.79 16.05
CA ILE A 226 13.59 25.08 16.05
C ILE A 226 13.98 25.89 17.28
N THR A 227 14.03 25.27 18.47
CA THR A 227 14.35 25.99 19.71
C THR A 227 15.79 26.51 19.75
N ASN A 228 16.71 25.96 18.97
CA ASN A 228 18.12 26.34 18.98
C ASN A 228 18.56 27.21 17.79
N TYR A 229 17.77 27.23 16.69
CA TYR A 229 18.15 27.90 15.45
C TYR A 229 16.96 28.66 14.83
N TYR A 230 16.44 29.66 15.54
CA TYR A 230 15.33 30.51 15.08
C TYR A 230 15.62 31.98 15.33
N CYS A 231 14.91 32.88 14.65
CA CYS A 231 15.01 34.31 14.83
C CYS A 231 14.32 34.75 16.14
N GLU A 232 15.02 34.67 17.26
CA GLU A 232 14.46 34.96 18.58
C GLU A 232 13.95 36.38 18.69
N ASP A 233 14.74 37.36 18.28
CA ASP A 233 14.42 38.79 18.34
C ASP A 233 13.19 39.18 17.50
N ASN A 234 12.95 38.42 16.40
CA ASN A 234 11.82 38.66 15.52
C ASN A 234 10.56 37.98 16.07
N ILE A 235 10.63 36.71 16.47
CA ILE A 235 9.46 35.92 16.89
C ILE A 235 8.95 36.37 18.25
N ASN A 236 9.84 36.72 19.16
CA ASN A 236 9.51 37.20 20.51
C ASN A 236 9.26 38.73 20.60
N TRP A 237 9.27 39.42 19.45
CA TRP A 237 9.06 40.87 19.39
C TRP A 237 7.72 41.28 19.99
N LYS A 238 7.76 42.25 20.92
CA LYS A 238 6.59 42.78 21.61
C LYS A 238 6.29 44.26 21.27
N GLY A 239 7.08 44.87 20.37
CA GLY A 239 6.91 46.23 19.92
C GLY A 239 5.91 46.39 18.77
N SER A 240 5.94 47.59 18.14
CA SER A 240 5.15 47.84 16.92
C SER A 240 5.65 47.00 15.75
N ASP A 241 4.76 46.53 14.88
CA ASP A 241 5.13 45.74 13.68
C ASP A 241 6.04 46.49 12.72
N ASN A 242 6.00 47.87 12.78
CA ASN A 242 6.85 48.71 11.93
C ASN A 242 8.34 48.69 12.33
N ASP A 243 8.63 48.35 13.59
CA ASP A 243 9.98 48.34 14.16
C ASP A 243 10.50 46.92 14.38
N LYS A 244 9.76 45.91 13.87
CA LYS A 244 10.12 44.48 14.01
C LYS A 244 11.42 44.17 13.28
N PRO A 245 12.43 43.59 13.96
CA PRO A 245 13.70 43.22 13.28
C PRO A 245 13.47 42.16 12.20
N PRO A 246 14.15 42.24 11.04
CA PRO A 246 13.99 41.26 10.00
C PRO A 246 14.56 39.90 10.43
N CYS A 247 13.86 38.83 10.11
CA CYS A 247 14.39 37.48 10.30
C CYS A 247 15.33 37.11 9.13
N LEU A 248 16.63 37.09 9.40
CA LEU A 248 17.62 36.75 8.38
C LEU A 248 17.74 35.23 8.20
N LYS A 249 17.95 34.80 6.97
CA LYS A 249 18.18 33.39 6.64
C LYS A 249 19.31 32.75 7.48
N ALA A 250 20.35 33.55 7.81
CA ALA A 250 21.49 33.07 8.58
C ALA A 250 21.12 32.62 9.99
N ASP A 251 20.10 33.25 10.58
CA ASP A 251 19.67 33.01 11.96
C ASP A 251 18.49 32.03 12.07
N ASN A 252 17.91 31.61 10.93
CA ASN A 252 16.70 30.81 10.86
C ASN A 252 16.89 29.45 10.16
N TRP A 253 17.95 28.73 10.51
CA TRP A 253 18.25 27.44 9.91
C TRP A 253 17.47 26.27 10.52
N GLY A 254 16.80 26.45 11.64
CA GLY A 254 16.13 25.37 12.40
C GLY A 254 15.12 24.61 11.58
N TRP A 255 14.29 25.29 10.80
CA TRP A 255 13.32 24.65 9.95
C TRP A 255 13.96 23.84 8.83
N ARG A 256 15.08 24.31 8.23
CA ARG A 256 15.80 23.59 7.19
C ARG A 256 16.45 22.32 7.71
N TYR A 257 17.07 22.39 8.90
CA TYR A 257 17.66 21.22 9.54
C TYR A 257 16.62 20.15 9.84
N SER A 258 15.42 20.56 10.29
CA SER A 258 14.30 19.63 10.50
C SER A 258 13.91 18.92 9.20
N TRP A 259 13.77 19.65 8.08
CA TRP A 259 13.43 19.04 6.79
C TRP A 259 14.54 18.13 6.26
N PHE A 260 15.82 18.48 6.41
CA PHE A 260 16.94 17.64 5.98
C PHE A 260 17.03 16.36 6.79
N LEU A 261 16.93 16.43 8.11
CA LEU A 261 17.05 15.24 8.95
C LEU A 261 15.85 14.30 8.76
N LEU A 262 14.64 14.84 8.76
CA LEU A 262 13.42 14.04 8.55
C LEU A 262 13.38 13.48 7.13
N GLY A 263 13.76 14.27 6.12
CA GLY A 263 13.90 13.81 4.75
C GLY A 263 14.95 12.72 4.58
N GLY A 264 16.09 12.86 5.25
CA GLY A 264 17.14 11.84 5.32
C GLY A 264 16.62 10.55 5.97
N THR A 265 15.79 10.66 7.01
CA THR A 265 15.16 9.50 7.65
C THR A 265 14.22 8.76 6.69
N VAL A 266 13.36 9.49 5.96
CA VAL A 266 12.45 8.88 4.98
C VAL A 266 13.24 8.28 3.81
N MET A 267 14.32 8.93 3.38
CA MET A 267 15.24 8.37 2.37
C MET A 267 15.90 7.08 2.86
N LEU A 268 16.31 7.01 4.12
CA LEU A 268 16.84 5.79 4.72
C LEU A 268 15.79 4.67 4.74
N MET A 269 14.54 4.99 5.07
CA MET A 269 13.43 4.04 5.00
C MET A 269 13.21 3.50 3.58
N PHE A 270 13.30 4.37 2.57
CA PHE A 270 13.27 3.97 1.16
C PHE A 270 14.44 3.02 0.82
N ILE A 271 15.67 3.34 1.25
CA ILE A 271 16.84 2.50 1.00
C ILE A 271 16.67 1.12 1.65
N ILE A 272 16.17 1.07 2.88
CA ILE A 272 15.88 -0.20 3.57
C ILE A 272 14.84 -1.01 2.79
N ARG A 273 13.73 -0.38 2.37
CA ARG A 273 12.65 -1.02 1.61
C ARG A 273 13.13 -1.54 0.25
N PHE A 274 13.97 -0.78 -0.44
CA PHE A 274 14.40 -1.10 -1.79
C PHE A 274 15.60 -2.06 -1.85
N LEU A 275 16.62 -1.85 -1.00
CA LEU A 275 17.89 -2.59 -1.07
C LEU A 275 18.01 -3.70 -0.04
N VAL A 276 17.56 -3.46 1.20
CA VAL A 276 17.80 -4.42 2.29
C VAL A 276 16.76 -5.54 2.28
N TYR A 277 15.51 -5.19 1.99
CA TYR A 277 14.42 -6.17 1.95
C TYR A 277 13.51 -5.96 0.72
N PRO A 278 13.96 -6.34 -0.47
CA PRO A 278 13.16 -6.22 -1.68
C PRO A 278 11.96 -7.17 -1.63
N VAL A 279 10.77 -6.63 -1.41
CA VAL A 279 9.52 -7.40 -1.47
C VAL A 279 9.24 -7.77 -2.94
N PRO A 280 8.86 -9.01 -3.25
CA PRO A 280 8.49 -9.41 -4.61
C PRO A 280 7.21 -8.68 -5.09
N GLU A 281 6.89 -8.80 -6.38
CA GLU A 281 5.62 -8.30 -6.92
C GLU A 281 4.45 -9.15 -6.42
N SER A 282 3.25 -8.55 -6.31
CA SER A 282 2.07 -9.26 -5.83
C SER A 282 1.72 -10.48 -6.70
N PRO A 283 1.48 -11.66 -6.10
CA PRO A 283 1.04 -12.82 -6.85
C PRO A 283 -0.30 -12.59 -7.56
N LYS A 284 -1.21 -11.79 -6.98
CA LYS A 284 -2.49 -11.45 -7.60
C LYS A 284 -2.31 -10.55 -8.82
N PHE A 285 -1.42 -9.57 -8.74
CA PHE A 285 -1.07 -8.71 -9.87
C PHE A 285 -0.41 -9.52 -10.99
N LEU A 286 0.51 -10.43 -10.66
CA LEU A 286 1.18 -11.28 -11.63
C LEU A 286 0.20 -12.21 -12.36
N LEU A 287 -0.80 -12.76 -11.65
CA LEU A 287 -1.86 -13.56 -12.27
C LEU A 287 -2.74 -12.73 -13.20
N ALA A 288 -3.08 -11.48 -12.80
CA ALA A 288 -3.82 -10.56 -13.66
C ALA A 288 -3.05 -10.21 -14.95
N ALA A 289 -1.72 -10.14 -14.85
CA ALA A 289 -0.82 -9.90 -15.99
C ALA A 289 -0.53 -11.16 -16.82
N GLY A 290 -1.08 -12.35 -16.46
CA GLY A 290 -0.82 -13.62 -17.14
C GLY A 290 0.57 -14.24 -16.87
N ARG A 291 1.26 -13.77 -15.82
CA ARG A 291 2.61 -14.21 -15.41
C ARG A 291 2.52 -15.25 -14.29
N GLU A 292 1.94 -16.40 -14.60
CA GLU A 292 1.60 -17.44 -13.62
C GLU A 292 2.81 -18.11 -12.97
N GLU A 293 3.88 -18.31 -13.74
CA GLU A 293 5.13 -18.90 -13.25
C GLU A 293 5.76 -18.03 -12.18
N GLU A 294 5.83 -16.73 -12.41
CA GLU A 294 6.35 -15.77 -11.44
C GLU A 294 5.45 -15.64 -10.20
N ALA A 295 4.13 -15.74 -10.37
CA ALA A 295 3.21 -15.76 -9.24
C ALA A 295 3.45 -16.99 -8.34
N TYR A 296 3.70 -18.14 -8.94
CA TYR A 296 4.04 -19.36 -8.21
C TYR A 296 5.39 -19.25 -7.49
N GLU A 297 6.42 -18.68 -8.14
CA GLU A 297 7.72 -18.42 -7.51
C GLU A 297 7.60 -17.49 -6.29
N VAL A 298 6.74 -16.49 -6.37
CA VAL A 298 6.47 -15.60 -5.23
C VAL A 298 5.83 -16.36 -4.08
N LEU A 299 4.85 -17.23 -4.33
CA LEU A 299 4.24 -18.06 -3.29
C LEU A 299 5.25 -18.99 -2.62
N LEU A 300 6.14 -19.61 -3.39
CA LEU A 300 7.26 -20.41 -2.88
C LEU A 300 8.20 -19.58 -2.01
N PHE A 301 8.55 -18.37 -2.45
CA PHE A 301 9.39 -17.46 -1.69
C PHE A 301 8.77 -17.14 -0.33
N ILE A 302 7.48 -16.81 -0.29
CA ILE A 302 6.78 -16.47 0.97
C ILE A 302 6.70 -17.68 1.90
N ALA A 303 6.38 -18.86 1.36
CA ALA A 303 6.34 -20.11 2.13
C ALA A 303 7.71 -20.41 2.76
N LYS A 304 8.80 -20.26 2.00
CA LYS A 304 10.18 -20.43 2.49
C LYS A 304 10.53 -19.45 3.60
N GLU A 305 10.21 -18.15 3.44
CA GLU A 305 10.43 -17.13 4.47
C GLU A 305 9.67 -17.45 5.77
N ASN A 306 8.47 -17.99 5.65
CA ASN A 306 7.64 -18.41 6.80
C ASN A 306 8.00 -19.79 7.32
N LYS A 307 9.00 -20.48 6.74
CA LYS A 307 9.38 -21.86 7.07
C LYS A 307 8.21 -22.84 7.00
N LYS A 308 7.34 -22.66 6.01
CA LYS A 308 6.17 -23.50 5.74
C LYS A 308 6.38 -24.28 4.44
N LYS A 309 5.72 -25.43 4.32
CA LYS A 309 5.68 -26.21 3.07
C LYS A 309 4.50 -25.70 2.24
N LEU A 310 4.72 -25.52 0.96
CA LEU A 310 3.69 -25.19 -0.01
C LEU A 310 3.19 -26.51 -0.63
N HIS A 311 1.91 -26.81 -0.49
CA HIS A 311 1.30 -28.00 -1.06
C HIS A 311 0.78 -27.78 -2.49
N LEU A 312 0.75 -26.53 -2.96
CA LEU A 312 0.35 -26.15 -4.30
C LEU A 312 1.45 -26.51 -5.30
N THR A 313 1.08 -27.17 -6.42
CA THR A 313 1.97 -27.34 -7.59
C THR A 313 1.67 -26.28 -8.64
N PHE A 314 2.66 -25.99 -9.51
CA PHE A 314 2.47 -25.02 -10.60
C PHE A 314 1.35 -25.45 -11.55
N GLU A 315 1.23 -26.77 -11.84
CA GLU A 315 0.17 -27.30 -12.68
C GLU A 315 -1.22 -27.06 -12.10
N GLN A 316 -1.39 -27.22 -10.78
CA GLN A 316 -2.66 -26.92 -10.11
C GLN A 316 -3.03 -25.43 -10.21
N LEU A 317 -2.07 -24.51 -10.07
CA LEU A 317 -2.32 -23.08 -10.23
C LEU A 317 -2.75 -22.74 -11.66
N ARG A 318 -2.07 -23.33 -12.66
CA ARG A 318 -2.39 -23.15 -14.07
C ARG A 318 -3.74 -23.79 -14.43
N ASP A 319 -4.00 -25.02 -13.97
CA ASP A 319 -5.20 -25.78 -14.29
C ASP A 319 -6.45 -25.22 -13.57
N ALA A 320 -6.29 -24.41 -12.53
CA ALA A 320 -7.40 -23.71 -11.87
C ALA A 320 -8.22 -22.84 -12.83
N LYS A 321 -7.65 -22.42 -13.97
CA LYS A 321 -8.38 -21.74 -15.05
C LYS A 321 -9.46 -22.62 -15.69
N PHE A 322 -9.18 -23.91 -15.87
CA PHE A 322 -9.94 -24.76 -16.78
C PHE A 322 -10.88 -25.74 -16.05
N LYS A 323 -10.81 -25.84 -14.71
CA LYS A 323 -11.65 -26.77 -13.98
C LYS A 323 -13.09 -26.24 -13.86
N PRO A 324 -14.10 -27.03 -14.26
CA PRO A 324 -15.50 -26.69 -13.99
C PRO A 324 -15.74 -26.60 -12.48
N ILE A 325 -16.62 -25.70 -12.11
CA ILE A 325 -17.05 -25.50 -10.73
C ILE A 325 -17.77 -26.77 -10.28
N ALA A 326 -17.21 -27.54 -9.35
CA ALA A 326 -17.91 -28.63 -8.70
C ALA A 326 -18.58 -28.06 -7.43
N TYR A 327 -19.90 -28.28 -7.31
CA TYR A 327 -20.66 -27.88 -6.14
C TYR A 327 -20.70 -29.01 -5.13
N ASP A 328 -20.46 -28.66 -3.86
CA ASP A 328 -20.77 -29.56 -2.76
C ASP A 328 -22.30 -29.58 -2.54
N ALA A 329 -22.85 -30.77 -2.54
CA ALA A 329 -24.30 -31.02 -2.47
C ALA A 329 -24.97 -30.56 -1.15
N THR A 330 -24.21 -30.01 -0.19
CA THR A 330 -24.71 -29.54 1.09
C THR A 330 -25.04 -28.03 1.13
N ASN A 331 -24.56 -27.25 0.18
CA ASN A 331 -24.89 -25.84 0.03
C ASN A 331 -25.73 -25.65 -1.24
N THR A 332 -27.02 -25.47 -1.07
CA THR A 332 -28.07 -25.36 -2.09
C THR A 332 -27.89 -24.16 -3.06
N VAL A 333 -26.88 -24.22 -3.89
CA VAL A 333 -26.79 -23.40 -5.11
C VAL A 333 -26.51 -24.36 -6.26
N HIS A 334 -27.52 -24.66 -7.03
CA HIS A 334 -27.39 -25.57 -8.18
C HIS A 334 -26.60 -24.93 -9.29
N ALA A 335 -25.49 -25.57 -9.69
CA ALA A 335 -24.80 -25.25 -10.93
C ALA A 335 -25.74 -25.55 -12.11
N VAL A 336 -25.95 -24.54 -12.94
CA VAL A 336 -26.59 -24.75 -14.23
C VAL A 336 -25.57 -25.44 -15.13
N VAL A 337 -25.73 -26.75 -15.32
CA VAL A 337 -25.09 -27.46 -16.41
C VAL A 337 -25.67 -26.87 -17.70
N GLU A 338 -24.87 -26.23 -18.53
CA GLU A 338 -25.24 -25.86 -19.88
C GLU A 338 -25.52 -27.15 -20.68
N SER A 339 -26.77 -27.60 -20.66
CA SER A 339 -27.33 -28.41 -21.71
C SER A 339 -27.96 -27.44 -22.71
N ASP A 340 -27.44 -27.41 -23.91
CA ASP A 340 -28.06 -26.74 -25.06
C ASP A 340 -29.55 -27.03 -25.14
N SER A 341 -30.38 -26.06 -24.79
CA SER A 341 -31.64 -25.77 -25.46
C SER A 341 -32.36 -24.57 -24.79
N PRO A 342 -33.02 -23.71 -25.56
CA PRO A 342 -33.55 -22.46 -25.04
C PRO A 342 -35.01 -22.67 -24.60
N LYS A 343 -35.37 -22.26 -23.36
CA LYS A 343 -36.73 -21.76 -23.06
C LYS A 343 -36.75 -20.83 -21.86
N GLU A 344 -37.26 -19.66 -22.18
CA GLU A 344 -37.54 -18.49 -21.34
C GLU A 344 -38.43 -18.79 -20.10
N ASN A 345 -38.05 -18.11 -18.99
CA ASN A 345 -39.10 -17.54 -18.13
C ASN A 345 -38.55 -16.32 -17.35
N PRO A 346 -39.01 -15.07 -17.59
CA PRO A 346 -38.40 -13.85 -17.07
C PRO A 346 -38.92 -13.42 -15.67
N LYS A 347 -39.46 -14.30 -14.86
CA LYS A 347 -40.08 -13.94 -13.57
C LYS A 347 -39.25 -14.31 -12.32
N SER A 348 -38.12 -14.95 -12.45
CA SER A 348 -37.29 -15.35 -11.28
C SER A 348 -36.15 -14.40 -10.93
N GLN A 349 -35.85 -13.37 -11.74
CA GLN A 349 -34.73 -12.45 -11.51
C GLN A 349 -34.97 -11.37 -10.44
N VAL A 350 -36.20 -11.18 -9.97
CA VAL A 350 -36.51 -10.09 -9.02
C VAL A 350 -36.34 -10.52 -7.56
N GLN A 351 -36.20 -11.80 -7.28
CA GLN A 351 -36.19 -12.32 -5.90
C GLN A 351 -34.78 -12.42 -5.26
N TYR A 352 -33.72 -12.27 -6.03
CA TYR A 352 -32.33 -12.39 -5.50
C TYR A 352 -31.68 -11.07 -5.07
N LEU A 353 -32.27 -9.94 -5.40
CA LEU A 353 -31.77 -8.62 -5.00
C LEU A 353 -32.13 -8.22 -3.56
N SER A 354 -32.94 -9.04 -2.85
CA SER A 354 -33.34 -8.73 -1.48
C SER A 354 -32.54 -9.45 -0.37
N LEU A 355 -31.52 -10.22 -0.73
CA LEU A 355 -30.71 -10.99 0.24
C LEU A 355 -29.32 -10.39 0.54
N ILE A 356 -29.00 -9.21 0.01
CA ILE A 356 -27.90 -8.39 0.54
C ILE A 356 -28.45 -7.53 1.68
N HIS A 357 -29.01 -8.15 2.69
CA HIS A 357 -29.10 -7.53 4.00
C HIS A 357 -27.73 -7.70 4.67
N ILE A 358 -27.01 -6.59 4.71
CA ILE A 358 -25.99 -6.34 5.72
C ILE A 358 -26.63 -6.73 7.06
N SER A 359 -26.11 -7.76 7.70
CA SER A 359 -26.50 -8.12 9.07
C SER A 359 -26.19 -6.92 9.96
N GLU A 360 -27.24 -6.22 10.39
CA GLU A 360 -27.13 -5.22 11.46
C GLU A 360 -26.49 -5.88 12.69
N PRO A 361 -25.53 -5.20 13.34
CA PRO A 361 -25.01 -5.69 14.60
C PRO A 361 -26.16 -5.74 15.62
N THR A 362 -26.41 -6.94 16.15
CA THR A 362 -27.35 -7.19 17.23
C THR A 362 -27.10 -6.20 18.36
N ARG A 363 -28.11 -5.38 18.68
CA ARG A 363 -28.11 -4.52 19.88
C ARG A 363 -27.90 -5.38 21.12
N PRO A 364 -27.00 -5.00 22.04
CA PRO A 364 -26.96 -5.63 23.35
C PRO A 364 -28.26 -5.28 24.10
N GLU A 365 -28.96 -6.30 24.54
CA GLU A 365 -30.08 -6.14 25.47
C GLU A 365 -29.59 -5.53 26.76
N ARG A 366 -30.28 -4.49 27.22
CA ARG A 366 -30.06 -3.86 28.54
C ARG A 366 -30.53 -4.84 29.62
N ILE A 367 -29.62 -5.17 30.50
CA ILE A 367 -29.93 -5.55 31.88
C ILE A 367 -29.65 -4.33 32.76
#